data_f474855a937c2233c60c48a5b6701e38
#
_entry.id   f474855a937c2233c60c48a5b6701e38
#
_cell.length_a   1.000
_cell.length_b   1.000
_cell.length_c   1.000
_cell.angle_alpha   90.00
_cell.angle_beta   90.00
_cell.angle_gamma   90.00
#
_symmetry.space_group_name_H-M   'P 1'
#
loop_
_entity.id
_entity.type
_entity.pdbx_description
1 polymer ?
#
loop_
_entity_poly.entity_id
_entity_poly.type
_entity_poly.pdbx_seq_one_letter_code
_entity_poly.pdbx_strand_id
1 'polypeptide(L)'
;MADAGCHRPPLAPAVGMVRRLLWRALGSALEAARDAFRPQVPDDLARQVMAGWGREVVAITGHTHAAKSIATAAGGTYINTGTWLDLVPMPASTEVAEVQAWLAKLQRNEVPRWQGCPVARVDADGARLLQWTGTALRPWAEGLPN
;
A
#
# COMPACT_ATOMS: atom_id res chain seq x y z
N MET A 1 -16.72 -18.84 -58.50
CA MET A 1 -15.71 -18.43 -57.47
C MET A 1 -16.48 -18.34 -56.16
N ALA A 2 -16.30 -19.30 -55.27
CA ALA A 2 -16.98 -19.35 -53.98
C ALA A 2 -16.10 -18.58 -52.94
N ASP A 3 -16.71 -17.60 -52.33
CA ASP A 3 -16.12 -16.77 -51.27
C ASP A 3 -16.02 -17.62 -50.00
N ALA A 4 -14.80 -18.01 -49.66
CA ALA A 4 -14.54 -18.76 -48.44
C ALA A 4 -14.57 -17.79 -47.27
N GLY A 5 -15.77 -17.56 -46.72
CA GLY A 5 -15.98 -16.77 -45.52
C GLY A 5 -15.17 -17.32 -44.36
N CYS A 6 -14.13 -16.60 -43.99
CA CYS A 6 -13.28 -16.90 -42.84
C CYS A 6 -14.08 -16.73 -41.54
N HIS A 7 -14.68 -17.83 -41.08
CA HIS A 7 -15.42 -17.86 -39.81
C HIS A 7 -14.41 -17.78 -38.67
N ARG A 8 -14.16 -16.57 -38.13
CA ARG A 8 -13.44 -16.41 -36.89
C ARG A 8 -14.30 -16.91 -35.72
N PRO A 9 -13.87 -17.92 -34.95
CA PRO A 9 -14.62 -18.38 -33.79
C PRO A 9 -14.76 -17.25 -32.76
N PRO A 10 -15.85 -17.21 -32.00
CA PRO A 10 -16.08 -16.19 -31.02
C PRO A 10 -15.07 -16.31 -29.87
N LEU A 11 -14.12 -15.37 -29.76
CA LEU A 11 -13.16 -15.26 -28.68
C LEU A 11 -13.80 -14.84 -27.33
N ALA A 12 -15.09 -14.56 -27.32
CA ALA A 12 -15.83 -14.00 -26.19
C ALA A 12 -15.75 -14.80 -24.87
N PRO A 13 -15.88 -16.16 -24.82
CA PRO A 13 -15.83 -16.87 -23.53
C PRO A 13 -14.44 -16.94 -22.93
N ALA A 14 -13.39 -17.02 -23.74
CA ALA A 14 -12.02 -17.07 -23.26
C ALA A 14 -11.58 -15.72 -22.64
N VAL A 15 -11.96 -14.60 -23.24
CA VAL A 15 -11.68 -13.25 -22.71
C VAL A 15 -12.37 -13.05 -21.37
N GLY A 16 -13.61 -13.52 -21.20
CA GLY A 16 -14.34 -13.42 -19.94
C GLY A 16 -13.71 -14.25 -18.80
N MET A 17 -13.14 -15.41 -19.12
CA MET A 17 -12.44 -16.26 -18.15
C MET A 17 -11.10 -15.63 -17.74
N VAL A 18 -10.28 -15.20 -18.69
CA VAL A 18 -9.00 -14.52 -18.41
C VAL A 18 -9.21 -13.26 -17.56
N ARG A 19 -10.22 -12.46 -17.90
CA ARG A 19 -10.58 -11.28 -17.12
C ARG A 19 -10.91 -11.63 -15.67
N ARG A 20 -11.71 -12.67 -15.42
CA ARG A 20 -12.05 -13.12 -14.07
C ARG A 20 -10.85 -13.61 -13.30
N LEU A 21 -9.94 -14.35 -13.94
CA LEU A 21 -8.70 -14.81 -13.32
C LEU A 21 -7.79 -13.65 -12.94
N LEU A 22 -7.63 -12.66 -13.81
CA LEU A 22 -6.87 -11.44 -13.52
C LEU A 22 -7.43 -10.66 -12.33
N TRP A 23 -8.77 -10.54 -12.25
CA TRP A 23 -9.41 -9.86 -11.11
C TRP A 23 -9.22 -10.60 -9.80
N ARG A 24 -9.29 -11.93 -9.81
CA ARG A 24 -9.00 -12.75 -8.62
C ARG A 24 -7.55 -12.62 -8.20
N ALA A 25 -6.62 -12.70 -9.15
CA ALA A 25 -5.20 -12.54 -8.86
C ALA A 25 -4.89 -11.15 -8.28
N LEU A 26 -5.49 -10.09 -8.83
CA LEU A 26 -5.36 -8.74 -8.28
C LEU A 26 -5.93 -8.67 -6.86
N GLY A 27 -7.14 -9.18 -6.61
CA GLY A 27 -7.74 -9.22 -5.28
C GLY A 27 -6.84 -9.93 -4.27
N SER A 28 -6.29 -11.09 -4.63
CA SER A 28 -5.35 -11.84 -3.77
C SER A 28 -4.05 -11.07 -3.52
N ALA A 29 -3.51 -10.39 -4.52
CA ALA A 29 -2.32 -9.55 -4.37
C ALA A 29 -2.57 -8.34 -3.44
N LEU A 30 -3.73 -7.71 -3.56
CA LEU A 30 -4.16 -6.62 -2.68
C LEU A 30 -4.32 -7.09 -1.23
N GLU A 31 -4.91 -8.25 -1.01
CA GLU A 31 -5.05 -8.83 0.34
C GLU A 31 -3.69 -9.18 0.94
N ALA A 32 -2.79 -9.79 0.18
CA ALA A 32 -1.44 -10.11 0.62
C ALA A 32 -0.61 -8.86 0.99
N ALA A 33 -0.82 -7.76 0.26
CA ALA A 33 -0.14 -6.48 0.52
C ALA A 33 -0.80 -5.65 1.65
N ARG A 34 -1.92 -6.08 2.20
CA ARG A 34 -2.75 -5.28 3.11
C ARG A 34 -1.99 -4.76 4.33
N ASP A 35 -1.17 -5.60 4.96
CA ASP A 35 -0.41 -5.22 6.15
C ASP A 35 0.70 -4.19 5.83
N ALA A 36 1.25 -4.22 4.61
CA ALA A 36 2.22 -3.23 4.17
C ALA A 36 1.64 -1.80 4.15
N PHE A 37 0.32 -1.68 3.92
CA PHE A 37 -0.39 -0.40 3.85
C PHE A 37 -1.09 -0.01 5.16
N ARG A 38 -1.01 -0.82 6.22
CA ARG A 38 -1.57 -0.49 7.54
C ARG A 38 -0.51 0.17 8.42
N PRO A 39 -0.73 1.42 8.90
CA PRO A 39 0.28 2.16 9.66
C PRO A 39 0.67 1.51 10.99
N GLN A 40 -0.26 0.83 11.62
CA GLN A 40 -0.09 0.26 12.96
C GLN A 40 0.25 -1.23 12.97
N VAL A 41 0.27 -1.88 11.80
CA VAL A 41 0.54 -3.31 11.68
C VAL A 41 1.96 -3.53 11.17
N PRO A 42 2.79 -4.32 11.88
CA PRO A 42 4.09 -4.72 11.38
C PRO A 42 3.93 -5.54 10.09
N ASP A 43 4.54 -5.08 9.01
CA ASP A 43 4.70 -5.88 7.80
C ASP A 43 5.85 -6.89 7.95
N ASP A 44 6.07 -7.73 6.94
CA ASP A 44 7.10 -8.77 7.01
C ASP A 44 8.50 -8.20 7.23
N LEU A 45 8.82 -7.07 6.62
CA LEU A 45 10.11 -6.41 6.82
C LEU A 45 10.24 -5.92 8.26
N ALA A 46 9.21 -5.27 8.80
CA ALA A 46 9.20 -4.84 10.20
C ALA A 46 9.38 -6.04 11.14
N ARG A 47 8.68 -7.14 10.90
CA ARG A 47 8.80 -8.36 11.72
C ARG A 47 10.22 -8.94 11.67
N GLN A 48 10.85 -9.01 10.51
CA GLN A 48 12.21 -9.51 10.35
C GLN A 48 13.24 -8.61 11.06
N VAL A 49 13.14 -7.30 10.86
CA VAL A 49 14.01 -6.31 11.50
C VAL A 49 13.85 -6.36 13.02
N MET A 50 12.62 -6.36 13.51
CA MET A 50 12.32 -6.38 14.95
C MET A 50 12.75 -7.69 15.64
N ALA A 51 12.73 -8.84 14.94
CA ALA A 51 13.15 -10.13 15.46
C ALA A 51 14.68 -10.27 15.62
N GLY A 52 15.43 -9.57 14.76
CA GLY A 52 16.90 -9.69 14.71
C GLY A 52 17.67 -8.70 15.59
N TRP A 53 16.98 -7.71 16.20
CA TRP A 53 17.66 -6.60 16.85
C TRP A 53 17.34 -6.51 18.35
N GLY A 54 18.40 -6.26 19.13
CA GLY A 54 18.31 -6.12 20.58
C GLY A 54 17.67 -4.79 21.04
N ARG A 55 17.79 -4.53 22.33
CA ARG A 55 17.25 -3.33 22.97
C ARG A 55 17.87 -2.04 22.40
N GLU A 56 17.10 -0.96 22.39
CA GLU A 56 17.54 0.42 22.11
C GLU A 56 17.98 0.68 20.66
N VAL A 57 17.55 -0.12 19.70
CA VAL A 57 17.85 0.09 18.29
C VAL A 57 16.74 0.87 17.61
N VAL A 58 17.13 1.89 16.86
CA VAL A 58 16.23 2.59 15.93
C VAL A 58 16.47 2.06 14.52
N ALA A 59 15.48 1.41 13.97
CA ALA A 59 15.49 0.95 12.59
C ALA A 59 14.71 1.90 11.69
N ILE A 60 15.34 2.46 10.69
CA ILE A 60 14.69 3.34 9.71
C ILE A 60 14.73 2.68 8.35
N THR A 61 13.57 2.54 7.74
CA THR A 61 13.40 1.97 6.40
C THR A 61 12.51 2.86 5.54
N GLY A 62 12.48 2.62 4.24
CA GLY A 62 11.62 3.33 3.27
C GLY A 62 11.02 2.40 2.22
N HIS A 63 10.96 1.09 2.51
CA HIS A 63 10.61 0.07 1.51
C HIS A 63 9.12 -0.05 1.25
N THR A 64 8.26 0.05 2.25
CA THR A 64 6.82 -0.07 2.10
C THR A 64 6.15 1.30 1.97
N HIS A 65 5.05 1.38 1.24
CA HIS A 65 4.43 2.67 0.90
C HIS A 65 3.79 3.39 2.09
N ALA A 66 3.32 2.66 3.11
CA ALA A 66 2.72 3.26 4.29
C ALA A 66 3.77 3.62 5.34
N ALA A 67 3.85 4.89 5.67
CA ALA A 67 4.68 5.34 6.77
C ALA A 67 4.13 4.81 8.10
N LYS A 68 5.02 4.33 8.96
CA LYS A 68 4.65 3.75 10.27
C LYS A 68 5.77 3.90 11.29
N SER A 69 5.39 4.01 12.55
CA SER A 69 6.29 4.01 13.68
C SER A 69 5.80 2.98 14.70
N ILE A 70 6.61 1.98 14.99
CA ILE A 70 6.23 0.85 15.84
C ILE A 70 7.28 0.68 16.91
N ALA A 71 6.85 0.73 18.18
CA ALA A 71 7.70 0.37 19.30
C ALA A 71 7.94 -1.15 19.30
N THR A 72 9.19 -1.56 19.50
CA THR A 72 9.52 -2.98 19.59
C THR A 72 9.34 -3.48 21.03
N ALA A 73 9.05 -4.77 21.20
CA ALA A 73 8.95 -5.37 22.52
C ALA A 73 10.27 -5.28 23.32
N ALA A 74 11.40 -5.12 22.64
CA ALA A 74 12.72 -4.97 23.25
C ALA A 74 13.06 -3.52 23.65
N GLY A 75 12.16 -2.56 23.44
CA GLY A 75 12.36 -1.14 23.78
C GLY A 75 12.96 -0.29 22.65
N GLY A 76 13.18 -0.86 21.46
CA GLY A 76 13.61 -0.12 20.28
C GLY A 76 12.44 0.49 19.50
N THR A 77 12.75 1.15 18.39
CA THR A 77 11.74 1.76 17.49
C THR A 77 12.01 1.39 16.05
N TYR A 78 11.00 0.85 15.38
CA TYR A 78 10.99 0.68 13.94
C TYR A 78 10.24 1.85 13.29
N ILE A 79 10.88 2.53 12.34
CA ILE A 79 10.29 3.61 11.57
C ILE A 79 10.39 3.24 10.09
N ASN A 80 9.25 3.21 9.40
CA ASN A 80 9.21 3.20 7.96
C ASN A 80 8.74 4.58 7.49
N THR A 81 9.55 5.27 6.71
CA THR A 81 9.20 6.59 6.18
C THR A 81 8.24 6.50 4.99
N GLY A 82 7.87 5.30 4.55
CA GLY A 82 6.96 5.14 3.43
C GLY A 82 7.50 5.72 2.13
N THR A 83 6.62 6.37 1.41
CA THR A 83 6.93 7.04 0.13
C THR A 83 6.34 8.44 0.12
N TRP A 84 6.94 9.33 -0.67
CA TRP A 84 6.42 10.69 -0.92
C TRP A 84 5.49 10.75 -2.15
N LEU A 85 4.93 9.60 -2.51
CA LEU A 85 3.94 9.49 -3.57
C LEU A 85 2.52 9.61 -3.00
N ASP A 86 1.60 9.99 -3.87
CA ASP A 86 0.18 9.98 -3.54
C ASP A 86 -0.28 8.56 -3.18
N LEU A 87 -0.91 8.43 -2.03
CA LEU A 87 -1.56 7.21 -1.61
C LEU A 87 -3.07 7.32 -1.88
N VAL A 88 -3.66 6.22 -2.29
CA VAL A 88 -5.10 6.12 -2.47
C VAL A 88 -5.64 5.01 -1.58
N PRO A 89 -6.81 5.19 -0.95
CA PRO A 89 -7.41 4.14 -0.15
C PRO A 89 -7.74 2.94 -1.05
N MET A 90 -7.47 1.75 -0.52
CA MET A 90 -7.80 0.49 -1.18
C MET A 90 -9.32 0.28 -1.17
N PRO A 91 -9.88 -0.50 -2.11
CA PRO A 91 -11.29 -0.87 -2.05
C PRO A 91 -11.58 -1.61 -0.74
N ALA A 92 -12.79 -1.43 -0.22
CA ALA A 92 -13.20 -2.01 1.07
C ALA A 92 -13.21 -3.55 1.04
N SER A 93 -13.43 -4.14 -0.13
CA SER A 93 -13.38 -5.59 -0.33
C SER A 93 -12.64 -5.98 -1.60
N THR A 94 -12.26 -7.24 -1.69
CA THR A 94 -11.60 -7.84 -2.86
C THR A 94 -12.60 -8.45 -3.85
N GLU A 95 -13.90 -8.24 -3.65
CA GLU A 95 -14.93 -8.67 -4.58
C GLU A 95 -14.74 -8.01 -5.95
N VAL A 96 -14.86 -8.82 -7.00
CA VAL A 96 -14.56 -8.39 -8.37
C VAL A 96 -15.32 -7.12 -8.78
N ALA A 97 -16.59 -7.02 -8.40
CA ALA A 97 -17.42 -5.86 -8.74
C ALA A 97 -16.92 -4.59 -8.03
N GLU A 98 -16.54 -4.67 -6.76
CA GLU A 98 -16.02 -3.54 -5.98
C GLU A 98 -14.66 -3.07 -6.47
N VAL A 99 -13.74 -4.02 -6.76
CA VAL A 99 -12.43 -3.69 -7.34
C VAL A 99 -12.59 -3.03 -8.71
N GLN A 100 -13.52 -3.50 -9.55
CA GLN A 100 -13.80 -2.88 -10.84
C GLN A 100 -14.36 -1.45 -10.69
N ALA A 101 -15.30 -1.26 -9.78
CA ALA A 101 -15.88 0.05 -9.50
C ALA A 101 -14.81 1.02 -8.97
N TRP A 102 -13.95 0.56 -8.06
CA TRP A 102 -12.83 1.34 -7.54
C TRP A 102 -11.84 1.73 -8.64
N LEU A 103 -11.45 0.80 -9.51
CA LEU A 103 -10.57 1.11 -10.64
C LEU A 103 -11.18 2.10 -11.62
N ALA A 104 -12.49 1.99 -11.87
CA ALA A 104 -13.19 2.96 -12.72
C ALA A 104 -13.17 4.37 -12.10
N LYS A 105 -13.33 4.49 -10.77
CA LYS A 105 -13.17 5.76 -10.04
C LYS A 105 -11.73 6.27 -10.12
N LEU A 106 -10.75 5.38 -9.93
CA LEU A 106 -9.33 5.72 -10.01
C LEU A 106 -8.97 6.28 -11.39
N GLN A 107 -9.45 5.66 -12.48
CA GLN A 107 -9.26 6.13 -13.86
C GLN A 107 -9.88 7.52 -14.10
N ARG A 108 -10.99 7.83 -13.44
CA ARG A 108 -11.63 9.15 -13.52
C ARG A 108 -11.10 10.17 -12.52
N ASN A 109 -10.06 9.79 -11.74
CA ASN A 109 -9.49 10.62 -10.69
C ASN A 109 -10.49 11.02 -9.58
N GLU A 110 -11.45 10.15 -9.31
CA GLU A 110 -12.52 10.34 -8.31
C GLU A 110 -12.19 9.69 -6.95
N VAL A 111 -11.08 8.95 -6.85
CA VAL A 111 -10.62 8.38 -5.58
C VAL A 111 -9.84 9.44 -4.81
N PRO A 112 -10.18 9.69 -3.53
CA PRO A 112 -9.43 10.61 -2.70
C PRO A 112 -7.94 10.23 -2.66
N ARG A 113 -7.06 11.21 -2.72
CA ARG A 113 -5.62 11.01 -2.63
C ARG A 113 -5.11 11.62 -1.34
N TRP A 114 -4.22 10.92 -0.71
CA TRP A 114 -3.49 11.41 0.43
C TRP A 114 -2.03 11.58 0.07
N GLN A 115 -1.52 12.79 0.28
CA GLN A 115 -0.12 13.10 0.06
C GLN A 115 0.53 13.41 1.40
N GLY A 116 1.55 12.64 1.73
CA GLY A 116 2.37 12.85 2.90
C GLY A 116 3.84 12.89 2.52
N CYS A 117 4.59 13.69 3.25
CA CYS A 117 6.06 13.69 3.17
C CYS A 117 6.59 13.23 4.53
N PRO A 118 6.55 11.92 4.82
CA PRO A 118 7.00 11.40 6.11
C PRO A 118 8.53 11.49 6.23
N VAL A 119 8.97 11.89 7.42
CA VAL A 119 10.39 12.08 7.75
C VAL A 119 10.66 11.43 9.09
N ALA A 120 11.71 10.63 9.18
CA ALA A 120 12.23 10.15 10.45
C ALA A 120 13.18 11.19 11.04
N ARG A 121 12.94 11.59 12.28
CA ARG A 121 13.84 12.41 13.06
C ARG A 121 14.41 11.60 14.22
N VAL A 122 15.73 11.62 14.38
CA VAL A 122 16.43 11.00 15.51
C VAL A 122 17.21 12.09 16.23
N ASP A 123 16.99 12.21 17.51
CA ASP A 123 17.67 13.18 18.39
C ASP A 123 17.90 12.55 19.79
N ALA A 124 18.37 13.36 20.73
CA ALA A 124 18.62 12.90 22.10
C ALA A 124 17.35 12.40 22.83
N ASP A 125 16.17 12.84 22.39
CA ASP A 125 14.88 12.43 22.97
C ASP A 125 14.32 11.15 22.31
N GLY A 126 15.03 10.58 21.33
CA GLY A 126 14.66 9.37 20.64
C GLY A 126 14.34 9.54 19.16
N ALA A 127 13.62 8.56 18.60
CA ALA A 127 13.25 8.53 17.20
C ALA A 127 11.76 8.77 17.02
N ARG A 128 11.41 9.64 16.08
CA ARG A 128 10.01 10.03 15.81
C ARG A 128 9.74 10.09 14.32
N LEU A 129 8.56 9.65 13.93
CA LEU A 129 8.02 9.84 12.59
C LEU A 129 7.28 11.18 12.56
N LEU A 130 7.65 12.03 11.64
CA LEU A 130 7.10 13.38 11.46
C LEU A 130 6.61 13.52 10.01
N GLN A 131 5.82 14.54 9.75
CA GLN A 131 5.40 14.95 8.42
C GLN A 131 6.04 16.30 8.07
N TRP A 132 6.67 16.39 6.92
CA TRP A 132 7.07 17.65 6.32
C TRP A 132 5.90 18.29 5.57
N THR A 133 5.56 19.54 5.88
CA THR A 133 4.43 20.27 5.29
C THR A 133 4.85 21.28 4.22
N GLY A 134 6.12 21.24 3.80
CA GLY A 134 6.70 22.26 2.92
C GLY A 134 7.40 23.39 3.69
N THR A 135 6.96 23.68 4.90
CA THR A 135 7.48 24.79 5.72
C THR A 135 7.87 24.36 7.13
N ALA A 136 7.30 23.28 7.65
CA ALA A 136 7.52 22.83 9.03
C ALA A 136 7.44 21.32 9.15
N LEU A 137 8.05 20.77 10.20
CA LEU A 137 7.84 19.41 10.66
C LEU A 137 6.70 19.39 11.67
N ARG A 138 5.74 18.47 11.47
CA ARG A 138 4.62 18.23 12.38
C ARG A 138 4.61 16.77 12.81
N PRO A 139 3.98 16.43 13.96
CA PRO A 139 3.74 15.03 14.30
C PRO A 139 3.04 14.31 13.16
N TRP A 140 3.49 13.09 12.89
CA TRP A 140 2.83 12.22 11.91
C TRP A 140 1.43 11.88 12.42
N ALA A 141 0.41 12.22 11.65
CA ALA A 141 -0.95 11.78 11.92
C ALA A 141 -1.08 10.34 11.40
N GLU A 142 -1.22 9.38 12.29
CA GLU A 142 -1.40 7.98 11.92
C GLU A 142 -2.75 7.81 11.21
N GLY A 143 -2.70 7.36 9.98
CA GLY A 143 -3.86 7.00 9.19
C GLY A 143 -3.98 7.78 7.88
N LEU A 144 -4.38 7.06 6.85
CA LEU A 144 -4.99 7.68 5.67
C LEU A 144 -6.30 8.34 6.14
N PRO A 145 -6.64 9.54 5.68
CA PRO A 145 -7.97 10.08 5.94
C PRO A 145 -9.02 9.09 5.44
N ASN A 146 -9.98 8.76 6.31
CA ASN A 146 -11.13 7.91 5.96
C ASN A 146 -11.96 8.54 4.85
#